data_3f12efc7571a059285db1a936014ca38
#
_entry.id   3f12efc7571a059285db1a936014ca38
#
_cell.length_a   1.000
_cell.length_b   1.000
_cell.length_c   1.000
_cell.angle_alpha   90.00
_cell.angle_beta   90.00
_cell.angle_gamma   90.00
#
_symmetry.space_group_name_H-M   'P 1'
#
loop_
_entity.id
_entity.type
_entity.pdbx_description
1 polymer ?
#
loop_
_entity_poly.entity_id
_entity_poly.type
_entity_poly.pdbx_seq_one_letter_code
_entity_poly.pdbx_strand_id
1 'polypeptide(L)'
;MLSPVLIAIDGSSASHGLLELAQQYCQPGLHRLHVLLAVDSAFSLSDGPRAISLYEQQEFPAATDEQRHAVAAVQQALRRLRALGFESEGKLAQDDPVTAIVSEAQRLDCALIIIGHRHLNRLGRLLDPSISNKVIDQVKCPVLVDSRQT
;
A
#
# COMPACT_ATOMS: atom_id res chain seq x y z
N MET A 1 -16.85 -14.40 5.97
CA MET A 1 -16.44 -13.10 5.38
C MET A 1 -15.05 -12.74 5.88
N LEU A 2 -14.17 -12.38 4.98
CA LEU A 2 -12.79 -12.05 5.33
C LEU A 2 -12.70 -10.63 5.88
N SER A 3 -11.90 -10.44 6.93
CA SER A 3 -11.66 -9.12 7.49
C SER A 3 -10.64 -8.37 6.62
N PRO A 4 -10.95 -7.15 6.19
CA PRO A 4 -10.01 -6.39 5.35
C PRO A 4 -8.85 -5.83 6.17
N VAL A 5 -7.65 -5.98 5.63
CA VAL A 5 -6.42 -5.42 6.19
C VAL A 5 -5.77 -4.56 5.11
N LEU A 6 -5.43 -3.34 5.45
CA LEU A 6 -4.79 -2.40 4.53
C LEU A 6 -3.29 -2.36 4.77
N ILE A 7 -2.52 -2.61 3.72
CA ILE A 7 -1.05 -2.53 3.77
C ILE A 7 -0.62 -1.35 2.89
N ALA A 8 -0.07 -0.33 3.52
CA ALA A 8 0.39 0.87 2.81
C ALA A 8 1.88 0.72 2.49
N ILE A 9 2.19 0.51 1.22
CA ILE A 9 3.58 0.38 0.75
C ILE A 9 4.04 1.66 0.06
N ASP A 10 5.33 1.83 -0.08
CA ASP A 10 5.93 3.00 -0.73
C ASP A 10 6.76 2.64 -1.97
N GLY A 11 6.82 1.36 -2.33
CA GLY A 11 7.61 0.89 -3.46
C GLY A 11 9.08 0.67 -3.16
N SER A 12 9.52 0.95 -1.94
CA SER A 12 10.90 0.69 -1.52
C SER A 12 11.09 -0.76 -1.07
N SER A 13 12.34 -1.15 -0.83
CA SER A 13 12.65 -2.48 -0.28
C SER A 13 12.10 -2.67 1.13
N ALA A 14 11.83 -1.60 1.87
CA ALA A 14 11.20 -1.67 3.19
C ALA A 14 9.79 -2.28 3.14
N SER A 15 9.14 -2.23 1.99
CA SER A 15 7.83 -2.84 1.79
C SER A 15 7.84 -4.36 2.01
N HIS A 16 8.98 -5.03 1.79
CA HIS A 16 9.10 -6.47 2.08
C HIS A 16 8.87 -6.77 3.57
N GLY A 17 9.35 -5.89 4.45
CA GLY A 17 9.11 -6.02 5.89
C GLY A 17 7.64 -5.91 6.24
N LEU A 18 6.89 -5.06 5.55
CA LEU A 18 5.45 -4.92 5.75
C LEU A 18 4.70 -6.20 5.35
N LEU A 19 5.11 -6.83 4.26
CA LEU A 19 4.51 -8.10 3.83
C LEU A 19 4.84 -9.22 4.81
N GLU A 20 6.03 -9.23 5.40
CA GLU A 20 6.39 -10.18 6.43
C GLU A 20 5.52 -9.99 7.69
N LEU A 21 5.27 -8.76 8.09
CA LEU A 21 4.36 -8.48 9.21
C LEU A 21 2.95 -8.95 8.89
N ALA A 22 2.47 -8.73 7.68
CA ALA A 22 1.17 -9.23 7.26
C ALA A 22 1.10 -10.76 7.38
N GLN A 23 2.13 -11.46 6.96
CA GLN A 23 2.22 -12.90 7.09
C GLN A 23 2.20 -13.35 8.56
N GLN A 24 2.85 -12.58 9.41
CA GLN A 24 2.98 -12.90 10.83
C GLN A 24 1.68 -12.68 11.61
N TYR A 25 0.94 -11.63 11.27
CA TYR A 25 -0.24 -11.20 12.05
C TYR A 25 -1.58 -11.47 11.37
N CYS A 26 -1.57 -11.87 10.11
CA CYS A 26 -2.78 -12.19 9.36
C CYS A 26 -2.78 -13.64 8.94
N GLN A 27 -3.98 -14.18 8.68
CA GLN A 27 -4.13 -15.59 8.28
C GLN A 27 -4.95 -15.67 6.99
N PRO A 28 -4.48 -16.48 6.02
CA PRO A 28 -5.31 -16.81 4.87
C PRO A 28 -6.63 -17.44 5.33
N GLY A 29 -7.72 -17.06 4.71
CA GLY A 29 -9.05 -17.55 5.11
C GLY A 29 -9.73 -16.70 6.18
N LEU A 30 -8.99 -15.87 6.91
CA LEU A 30 -9.54 -14.91 7.88
C LEU A 30 -9.43 -13.47 7.42
N HIS A 31 -8.41 -13.16 6.64
CA HIS A 31 -8.09 -11.80 6.23
C HIS A 31 -7.97 -11.69 4.72
N ARG A 32 -8.50 -10.60 4.19
CA ARG A 32 -8.24 -10.17 2.82
C ARG A 32 -7.28 -8.99 2.88
N LEU A 33 -6.19 -9.06 2.12
CA LEU A 33 -5.15 -8.06 2.16
C LEU A 33 -5.30 -7.08 1.00
N HIS A 34 -5.32 -5.79 1.32
CA HIS A 34 -5.42 -4.70 0.36
C HIS A 34 -4.11 -3.94 0.36
N VAL A 35 -3.40 -3.97 -0.74
CA VAL A 35 -2.13 -3.27 -0.90
C VAL A 35 -2.40 -1.91 -1.54
N LEU A 36 -1.96 -0.85 -0.91
CA LEU A 36 -2.11 0.51 -1.40
C LEU A 36 -0.74 1.16 -1.54
N LEU A 37 -0.49 1.76 -2.69
CA LEU A 37 0.66 2.60 -2.91
C LEU A 37 0.18 3.97 -3.36
N ALA A 38 0.56 5.02 -2.63
CA ALA A 38 0.26 6.38 -2.99
C ALA A 38 1.42 6.97 -3.78
N VAL A 39 1.13 7.49 -4.95
CA VAL A 39 2.10 8.15 -5.81
C VAL A 39 1.83 9.64 -5.76
N ASP A 40 2.87 10.41 -5.47
CA ASP A 40 2.77 11.86 -5.53
C ASP A 40 2.57 12.29 -6.98
N SER A 41 1.39 12.84 -7.26
CA SER A 41 0.99 13.08 -8.62
C SER A 41 1.07 14.55 -8.99
N ALA A 42 2.28 15.02 -9.28
CA ALA A 42 2.40 16.24 -10.06
C ALA A 42 1.84 16.07 -11.49
N PHE A 43 1.48 14.84 -11.88
CA PHE A 43 1.07 14.49 -13.24
C PHE A 43 -0.15 13.57 -13.26
N SER A 44 -1.11 13.76 -12.35
CA SER A 44 -2.25 12.87 -12.33
C SER A 44 -3.16 13.12 -13.52
N LEU A 45 -3.40 12.09 -14.28
CA LEU A 45 -4.30 12.10 -15.42
C LEU A 45 -5.67 11.50 -15.09
N SER A 46 -5.86 11.05 -13.87
CA SER A 46 -7.13 10.44 -13.47
C SER A 46 -7.44 10.77 -12.02
N ASP A 47 -8.71 10.96 -11.75
CA ASP A 47 -9.18 11.20 -10.41
C ASP A 47 -9.40 9.89 -9.66
N GLY A 48 -8.81 9.78 -8.49
CA GLY A 48 -9.10 8.72 -7.56
C GLY A 48 -8.19 7.49 -7.63
N PRO A 49 -8.38 6.56 -6.70
CA PRO A 49 -7.58 5.32 -6.64
C PRO A 49 -7.87 4.42 -7.83
N ARG A 50 -6.85 3.75 -8.30
CA ARG A 50 -6.93 2.85 -9.42
C ARG A 50 -6.58 1.43 -9.02
N ALA A 51 -7.48 0.49 -9.34
CA ALA A 51 -7.22 -0.93 -9.11
C ALA A 51 -6.11 -1.46 -10.01
N ILE A 52 -5.24 -2.27 -9.44
CA ILE A 52 -4.12 -2.89 -10.14
C ILE A 52 -4.38 -4.39 -10.27
N SER A 53 -4.35 -4.88 -11.50
CA SER A 53 -4.47 -6.30 -11.81
C SER A 53 -3.09 -6.94 -11.92
N LEU A 54 -2.96 -8.18 -11.45
CA LEU A 54 -1.75 -8.98 -11.63
C LEU A 54 -1.42 -9.25 -13.09
N TYR A 55 -2.44 -9.32 -13.93
CA TYR A 55 -2.30 -9.72 -15.33
C TYR A 55 -2.28 -8.54 -16.28
N GLU A 56 -2.43 -7.34 -15.77
CA GLU A 56 -2.40 -6.14 -16.58
C GLU A 56 -0.99 -5.86 -17.05
N GLN A 57 -0.75 -6.14 -18.32
CA GLN A 57 0.39 -5.54 -19.02
C GLN A 57 -0.04 -4.14 -19.42
N GLN A 58 0.27 -3.19 -18.57
CA GLN A 58 -0.17 -1.84 -18.86
C GLN A 58 0.85 -1.13 -19.69
N GLU A 59 0.51 -1.03 -20.94
CA GLU A 59 1.10 -0.02 -21.78
C GLU A 59 0.32 1.27 -21.56
N PHE A 60 0.79 2.09 -20.62
CA PHE A 60 0.38 3.49 -20.60
C PHE A 60 1.44 4.29 -21.32
N PRO A 61 1.19 4.70 -22.58
CA PRO A 61 2.16 5.50 -23.30
C PRO A 61 2.51 6.81 -22.59
N ALA A 62 1.61 7.30 -21.74
CA ALA A 62 1.80 8.53 -20.97
C ALA A 62 2.24 8.28 -19.52
N ALA A 63 2.46 7.01 -19.12
CA ALA A 63 2.89 6.70 -17.77
C ALA A 63 4.33 7.11 -17.55
N THR A 64 4.60 7.82 -16.46
CA THR A 64 5.95 8.11 -16.03
C THR A 64 6.63 6.82 -15.58
N ASP A 65 7.98 6.83 -15.53
CA ASP A 65 8.73 5.69 -14.98
C ASP A 65 8.33 5.41 -13.55
N GLU A 66 8.02 6.44 -12.79
CA GLU A 66 7.57 6.32 -11.42
C GLU A 66 6.25 5.55 -11.32
N GLN A 67 5.29 5.86 -12.20
CA GLN A 67 4.01 5.15 -12.23
C GLN A 67 4.19 3.67 -12.60
N ARG A 68 5.01 3.39 -13.60
CA ARG A 68 5.31 2.00 -13.98
C ARG A 68 5.98 1.23 -12.86
N HIS A 69 6.91 1.89 -12.17
CA HIS A 69 7.59 1.29 -11.02
C HIS A 69 6.61 1.02 -9.87
N ALA A 70 5.70 1.94 -9.62
CA ALA A 70 4.68 1.79 -8.59
C ALA A 70 3.74 0.63 -8.91
N VAL A 71 3.28 0.51 -10.15
CA VAL A 71 2.46 -0.62 -10.59
C VAL A 71 3.19 -1.93 -10.39
N ALA A 72 4.46 -1.99 -10.80
CA ALA A 72 5.28 -3.19 -10.62
C ALA A 72 5.44 -3.57 -9.15
N ALA A 73 5.62 -2.58 -8.26
CA ALA A 73 5.75 -2.82 -6.83
C ALA A 73 4.48 -3.43 -6.24
N VAL A 74 3.30 -2.90 -6.61
CA VAL A 74 2.02 -3.46 -6.18
C VAL A 74 1.84 -4.88 -6.71
N GLN A 75 2.15 -5.11 -7.98
CA GLN A 75 2.02 -6.43 -8.58
C GLN A 75 2.94 -7.46 -7.89
N GLN A 76 4.17 -7.09 -7.56
CA GLN A 76 5.08 -7.98 -6.83
C GLN A 76 4.53 -8.31 -5.44
N ALA A 77 3.98 -7.33 -4.74
CA ALA A 77 3.37 -7.56 -3.44
C ALA A 77 2.20 -8.52 -3.55
N LEU A 78 1.34 -8.35 -4.55
CA LEU A 78 0.18 -9.23 -4.76
C LEU A 78 0.62 -10.66 -5.08
N ARG A 79 1.64 -10.84 -5.92
CA ARG A 79 2.15 -12.18 -6.24
C ARG A 79 2.65 -12.89 -4.99
N ARG A 80 3.40 -12.17 -4.15
CA ARG A 80 3.91 -12.72 -2.90
C ARG A 80 2.80 -13.11 -1.95
N LEU A 81 1.81 -12.25 -1.77
CA LEU A 81 0.69 -12.52 -0.86
C LEU A 81 -0.16 -13.68 -1.37
N ARG A 82 -0.42 -13.76 -2.66
CA ARG A 82 -1.16 -14.88 -3.24
C ARG A 82 -0.39 -16.19 -3.14
N ALA A 83 0.92 -16.15 -3.30
CA ALA A 83 1.76 -17.34 -3.11
C ALA A 83 1.69 -17.86 -1.67
N LEU A 84 1.42 -16.98 -0.70
CA LEU A 84 1.23 -17.33 0.70
C LEU A 84 -0.20 -17.77 1.01
N GLY A 85 -1.10 -17.75 0.04
CA GLY A 85 -2.48 -18.20 0.18
C GLY A 85 -3.49 -17.13 0.53
N PHE A 86 -3.10 -15.86 0.54
CA PHE A 86 -4.00 -14.76 0.83
C PHE A 86 -4.81 -14.34 -0.38
N GLU A 87 -6.08 -14.02 -0.16
CA GLU A 87 -6.82 -13.20 -1.11
C GLU A 87 -6.31 -11.77 -0.99
N SER A 88 -5.96 -11.17 -2.10
CA SER A 88 -5.36 -9.83 -2.08
C SER A 88 -5.79 -9.01 -3.28
N GLU A 89 -5.89 -7.72 -3.07
CA GLU A 89 -6.18 -6.72 -4.10
C GLU A 89 -5.19 -5.57 -3.95
N GLY A 90 -4.92 -4.89 -5.05
CA GLY A 90 -3.99 -3.77 -5.04
C GLY A 90 -4.57 -2.52 -5.66
N LYS A 91 -4.15 -1.38 -5.17
CA LYS A 91 -4.53 -0.08 -5.69
C LYS A 91 -3.36 0.88 -5.73
N LEU A 92 -3.39 1.73 -6.74
CA LEU A 92 -2.51 2.87 -6.85
C LEU A 92 -3.34 4.12 -6.65
N ALA A 93 -2.96 4.96 -5.70
CA ALA A 93 -3.63 6.23 -5.44
C ALA A 93 -2.71 7.38 -5.85
N GLN A 94 -3.29 8.35 -6.55
CA GLN A 94 -2.58 9.58 -6.94
C GLN A 94 -3.02 10.70 -6.02
N ASP A 95 -2.56 10.64 -4.78
CA ASP A 95 -2.97 11.59 -3.76
C ASP A 95 -1.89 11.67 -2.69
N ASP A 96 -2.05 12.60 -1.77
CA ASP A 96 -1.25 12.66 -0.56
C ASP A 96 -1.35 11.32 0.18
N PRO A 97 -0.23 10.74 0.65
CA PRO A 97 -0.26 9.41 1.27
C PRO A 97 -1.20 9.30 2.47
N VAL A 98 -1.25 10.31 3.32
CA VAL A 98 -2.15 10.28 4.49
C VAL A 98 -3.61 10.24 4.04
N THR A 99 -3.98 11.12 3.11
CA THR A 99 -5.35 11.17 2.58
C THR A 99 -5.73 9.86 1.90
N ALA A 100 -4.83 9.31 1.08
CA ALA A 100 -5.08 8.06 0.38
C ALA A 100 -5.30 6.90 1.36
N ILE A 101 -4.46 6.79 2.38
CA ILE A 101 -4.55 5.70 3.36
C ILE A 101 -5.83 5.84 4.18
N VAL A 102 -6.13 7.02 4.69
CA VAL A 102 -7.32 7.26 5.50
C VAL A 102 -8.59 7.00 4.71
N SER A 103 -8.66 7.50 3.47
CA SER A 103 -9.83 7.31 2.61
C SER A 103 -10.06 5.83 2.30
N GLU A 104 -9.00 5.10 1.98
CA GLU A 104 -9.11 3.67 1.67
C GLU A 104 -9.49 2.87 2.91
N ALA A 105 -8.93 3.19 4.07
CA ALA A 105 -9.26 2.53 5.31
C ALA A 105 -10.75 2.70 5.66
N GLN A 106 -11.29 3.90 5.43
CA GLN A 106 -12.71 4.17 5.65
C GLN A 106 -13.59 3.43 4.64
N ARG A 107 -13.21 3.43 3.39
CA ARG A 107 -13.96 2.74 2.34
C ARG A 107 -14.05 1.24 2.61
N LEU A 108 -12.96 0.64 3.08
CA LEU A 108 -12.88 -0.79 3.38
C LEU A 108 -13.49 -1.15 4.74
N ASP A 109 -13.68 -0.19 5.62
CA ASP A 109 -13.96 -0.44 7.02
C ASP A 109 -12.95 -1.46 7.58
N CYS A 110 -11.66 -1.17 7.39
CA CYS A 110 -10.62 -2.15 7.61
C CYS A 110 -10.44 -2.49 9.09
N ALA A 111 -10.03 -3.74 9.33
CA ALA A 111 -9.79 -4.25 10.68
C ALA A 111 -8.40 -3.91 11.20
N LEU A 112 -7.47 -3.61 10.29
CA LEU A 112 -6.07 -3.35 10.64
C LEU A 112 -5.41 -2.59 9.48
N ILE A 113 -4.55 -1.64 9.82
CA ILE A 113 -3.65 -1.00 8.85
C ILE A 113 -2.22 -1.41 9.21
N ILE A 114 -1.45 -1.82 8.22
CA ILE A 114 -0.01 -2.10 8.37
C ILE A 114 0.74 -1.03 7.59
N ILE A 115 1.61 -0.28 8.26
CA ILE A 115 2.31 0.85 7.67
C ILE A 115 3.75 0.93 8.20
N GLY A 116 4.67 1.39 7.37
CA GLY A 116 6.01 1.68 7.81
C GLY A 116 6.12 3.03 8.50
N HIS A 117 7.13 3.19 9.32
CA HIS A 117 7.37 4.44 10.04
C HIS A 117 8.36 5.35 9.32
N ARG A 118 9.35 4.75 8.67
CA ARG A 118 10.37 5.49 7.92
C ARG A 118 10.46 4.91 6.53
N HIS A 119 10.22 5.75 5.54
CA HIS A 119 10.26 5.35 4.13
C HIS A 119 11.29 6.20 3.39
N LEU A 120 11.99 5.55 2.50
CA LEU A 120 12.65 6.25 1.41
C LEU A 120 11.74 6.13 0.21
N ASN A 121 11.39 7.26 -0.39
CA ASN A 121 10.70 7.17 -1.67
C ASN A 121 11.71 6.77 -2.76
N ARG A 122 11.20 6.57 -3.97
CA ARG A 122 12.01 6.12 -5.10
C ARG A 122 13.19 7.05 -5.43
N LEU A 123 13.08 8.33 -5.07
CA LEU A 123 14.12 9.33 -5.31
C LEU A 123 15.14 9.39 -4.17
N GLY A 124 15.08 8.48 -3.21
CA GLY A 124 15.97 8.44 -2.07
C GLY A 124 15.64 9.46 -0.99
N ARG A 125 14.49 10.11 -1.08
CA ARG A 125 14.05 11.06 -0.07
C ARG A 125 13.39 10.34 1.07
N LEU A 126 13.74 10.71 2.29
CA LEU A 126 12.99 10.29 3.47
C LEU A 126 11.59 10.88 3.38
N LEU A 127 10.59 10.00 3.31
CA LEU A 127 9.22 10.43 3.53
C LEU A 127 9.09 10.83 5.00
N ASP A 128 8.33 11.88 5.22
CA ASP A 128 8.12 12.45 6.54
C ASP A 128 7.64 11.34 7.51
N PRO A 129 8.40 11.08 8.61
CA PRO A 129 7.96 10.09 9.61
C PRO A 129 6.61 10.43 10.24
N SER A 130 6.13 11.66 10.05
CA SER A 130 4.81 12.07 10.54
C SER A 130 3.65 11.40 9.81
N ILE A 131 3.87 10.73 8.66
CA ILE A 131 2.80 10.08 7.91
C ILE A 131 2.09 9.04 8.78
N SER A 132 2.83 8.15 9.43
CA SER A 132 2.22 7.15 10.31
C SER A 132 1.48 7.80 11.47
N ASN A 133 2.03 8.85 12.06
CA ASN A 133 1.37 9.58 13.14
C ASN A 133 0.08 10.24 12.68
N LYS A 134 0.08 10.86 11.51
CA LYS A 134 -1.13 11.48 10.96
C LYS A 134 -2.20 10.45 10.63
N VAL A 135 -1.81 9.28 10.13
CA VAL A 135 -2.75 8.19 9.87
C VAL A 135 -3.37 7.72 11.19
N ILE A 136 -2.55 7.48 12.21
CA ILE A 136 -3.01 7.04 13.53
C ILE A 136 -4.05 8.00 14.09
N ASP A 137 -3.82 9.30 13.93
CA ASP A 137 -4.73 10.33 14.46
C ASP A 137 -6.09 10.36 13.73
N GLN A 138 -6.17 9.87 12.51
CA GLN A 138 -7.35 10.04 11.67
C GLN A 138 -8.16 8.77 11.44
N VAL A 139 -7.63 7.60 11.78
CA VAL A 139 -8.32 6.33 11.58
C VAL A 139 -8.92 5.81 12.86
N LYS A 140 -9.91 4.92 12.73
CA LYS A 140 -10.61 4.33 13.87
C LYS A 140 -10.24 2.87 14.10
N CYS A 141 -9.40 2.31 13.27
CA CYS A 141 -8.97 0.92 13.37
C CYS A 141 -7.56 0.82 13.97
N PRO A 142 -7.16 -0.35 14.46
CA PRO A 142 -5.78 -0.57 14.89
C PRO A 142 -4.77 -0.35 13.76
N VAL A 143 -3.61 0.17 14.12
CA VAL A 143 -2.52 0.42 13.17
C VAL A 143 -1.27 -0.28 13.68
N LEU A 144 -0.71 -1.15 12.87
CA LEU A 144 0.56 -1.81 13.12
C LEU A 144 1.65 -1.06 12.37
N VAL A 145 2.56 -0.45 13.11
CA VAL A 145 3.62 0.36 12.54
C VAL A 145 4.92 -0.42 12.56
N ASP A 146 5.55 -0.58 11.41
CA ASP A 146 6.89 -1.16 11.32
C ASP A 146 7.92 -0.08 11.57
N SER A 147 8.48 -0.08 12.75
CA SER A 147 9.51 0.88 13.15
C SER A 147 10.93 0.39 12.87
N ARG A 148 11.09 -0.82 12.33
CA ARG A 148 12.39 -1.37 12.04
C ARG A 148 13.06 -0.59 10.92
N GLN A 149 14.33 -0.37 11.05
CA GLN A 149 15.13 0.20 9.97
C GLN A 149 15.62 -0.92 9.06
N THR A 150 15.43 -0.73 7.78
CA THR A 150 15.95 -1.65 6.77
C THR A 150 17.14 -1.02 6.06
#